data_4d234743516046c843aa15496f5f8209
#
_entry.id   4d234743516046c843aa15496f5f8209
#
_cell.length_a   1.000
_cell.length_b   1.000
_cell.length_c   1.000
_cell.angle_alpha   90.00
_cell.angle_beta   90.00
_cell.angle_gamma   90.00
#
_symmetry.space_group_name_H-M   'P 1'
#
loop_
_entity.id
_entity.type
_entity.pdbx_description
1 polymer ?
#
loop_
_entity_poly.entity_id
_entity_poly.type
_entity_poly.pdbx_seq_one_letter_code
_entity_poly.pdbx_strand_id
1 'polypeptide(L)'
;QIHKFYNGFRRDAHPMATMVAVVGALSAFYHDTLDISNEKHREIAAFRMLAKMPTMAAMSYKYYVGQPFMYPRNDLSYAENFLHMMFAVPCEPYTPNPVLARAMDRIFILHADHEQNASTSTVRLAGSSGANPFACIAAGIAALWGPAHGGANEAVLSMLEQIETPDRIPEFIERAKDKDDPFRLMGFGHRVYKNYDPRAKVLRNTCHEVLSELGLQDEPLFKISMELERIALEDDYFIEKKLYPNVDFYSGIILRAIGIPSNMFTVIFALARTIGWVAQWHEMIGTPNLKIGRPRQLYTGQLQREYSPLKER
;
A
#
# COMPACT_ATOMS: atom_id res chain seq x y z
N GLN A 1 -19.88 -6.55 14.59
CA GLN A 1 -20.06 -7.64 13.60
C GLN A 1 -18.76 -7.93 12.86
N ILE A 2 -17.99 -6.92 12.41
CA ILE A 2 -16.74 -7.13 11.68
C ILE A 2 -15.75 -8.00 12.47
N HIS A 3 -15.56 -7.78 13.78
CA HIS A 3 -14.63 -8.59 14.58
C HIS A 3 -15.00 -10.08 14.58
N LYS A 4 -16.29 -10.43 14.50
CA LYS A 4 -16.73 -11.82 14.36
C LYS A 4 -16.36 -12.41 12.99
N PHE A 5 -16.31 -11.57 11.96
CA PHE A 5 -15.92 -12.00 10.62
C PHE A 5 -14.45 -12.45 10.57
N TYR A 6 -13.57 -11.83 11.36
CA TYR A 6 -12.18 -12.28 11.48
C TYR A 6 -12.03 -13.69 12.03
N ASN A 7 -12.95 -14.18 12.85
CA ASN A 7 -12.88 -15.54 13.41
C ASN A 7 -12.97 -16.66 12.36
N GLY A 8 -13.41 -16.34 11.13
CA GLY A 8 -13.41 -17.27 10.00
C GLY A 8 -12.10 -17.39 9.25
N PHE A 9 -11.12 -16.53 9.52
CA PHE A 9 -9.83 -16.60 8.85
C PHE A 9 -8.86 -17.52 9.60
N ARG A 10 -7.88 -18.04 8.87
CA ARG A 10 -6.71 -18.66 9.51
C ARG A 10 -5.87 -17.58 10.19
N ARG A 11 -5.22 -17.95 11.30
CA ARG A 11 -4.35 -17.01 12.05
C ARG A 11 -3.15 -16.54 11.25
N ASP A 12 -2.61 -17.40 10.39
CA ASP A 12 -1.49 -17.13 9.49
C ASP A 12 -1.92 -16.50 8.15
N ALA A 13 -3.18 -16.10 8.00
CA ALA A 13 -3.65 -15.43 6.80
C ALA A 13 -2.92 -14.09 6.60
N HIS A 14 -2.45 -13.86 5.37
CA HIS A 14 -1.79 -12.59 5.04
C HIS A 14 -2.75 -11.42 5.28
N PRO A 15 -2.32 -10.32 5.96
CA PRO A 15 -3.19 -9.19 6.28
C PRO A 15 -3.90 -8.58 5.08
N MET A 16 -3.27 -8.58 3.88
CA MET A 16 -3.94 -8.12 2.66
C MET A 16 -5.11 -9.02 2.24
N ALA A 17 -5.03 -10.34 2.45
CA ALA A 17 -6.14 -11.24 2.17
C ALA A 17 -7.34 -10.94 3.08
N THR A 18 -7.08 -10.70 4.36
CA THR A 18 -8.14 -10.30 5.31
C THR A 18 -8.73 -8.95 4.93
N MET A 19 -7.92 -7.98 4.49
CA MET A 19 -8.39 -6.67 4.05
C MET A 19 -9.32 -6.76 2.83
N VAL A 20 -8.97 -7.53 1.81
CA VAL A 20 -9.85 -7.76 0.64
C VAL A 20 -11.22 -8.29 1.10
N ALA A 21 -11.22 -9.27 1.98
CA ALA A 21 -12.43 -9.93 2.43
C ALA A 21 -13.30 -9.02 3.32
N VAL A 22 -12.72 -8.35 4.32
CA VAL A 22 -13.49 -7.51 5.27
C VAL A 22 -14.01 -6.23 4.62
N VAL A 23 -13.26 -5.63 3.69
CA VAL A 23 -13.74 -4.46 2.94
C VAL A 23 -14.88 -4.84 2.02
N GLY A 24 -14.77 -5.98 1.30
CA GLY A 24 -15.86 -6.49 0.48
C GLY A 24 -17.12 -6.82 1.30
N ALA A 25 -16.96 -7.35 2.52
CA ALA A 25 -18.06 -7.67 3.42
C ALA A 25 -18.89 -6.45 3.85
N LEU A 26 -18.32 -5.22 3.80
CA LEU A 26 -19.08 -4.00 4.06
C LEU A 26 -20.27 -3.84 3.12
N SER A 27 -20.22 -4.39 1.91
CA SER A 27 -21.36 -4.45 0.97
C SER A 27 -22.57 -5.15 1.58
N ALA A 28 -22.33 -6.23 2.35
CA ALA A 28 -23.40 -6.97 3.01
C ALA A 28 -23.88 -6.30 4.31
N PHE A 29 -22.98 -5.61 5.03
CA PHE A 29 -23.34 -4.92 6.28
C PHE A 29 -24.10 -3.61 6.08
N TYR A 30 -24.00 -2.99 4.89
CA TYR A 30 -24.60 -1.69 4.57
C TYR A 30 -25.49 -1.75 3.31
N HIS A 31 -26.04 -2.92 2.97
CA HIS A 31 -26.80 -3.15 1.75
C HIS A 31 -28.00 -2.20 1.57
N ASP A 32 -28.56 -1.66 2.66
CA ASP A 32 -29.68 -0.73 2.69
C ASP A 32 -29.32 0.70 2.25
N THR A 33 -28.06 1.02 2.12
CA THR A 33 -27.55 2.37 1.81
C THR A 33 -26.52 2.36 0.67
N LEU A 34 -26.70 1.48 -0.31
CA LEU A 34 -25.75 1.30 -1.43
C LEU A 34 -26.30 1.72 -2.80
N ASP A 35 -27.40 2.46 -2.84
CA ASP A 35 -27.90 3.03 -4.10
C ASP A 35 -26.90 4.08 -4.61
N ILE A 36 -26.16 3.72 -5.64
CA ILE A 36 -25.14 4.59 -6.26
C ILE A 36 -25.73 5.75 -7.06
N SER A 37 -27.01 5.72 -7.42
CA SER A 37 -27.72 6.83 -8.04
C SER A 37 -28.02 7.94 -7.03
N ASN A 38 -28.13 7.60 -5.75
CA ASN A 38 -28.35 8.53 -4.65
C ASN A 38 -27.03 9.14 -4.17
N GLU A 39 -26.86 10.44 -4.37
CA GLU A 39 -25.64 11.17 -3.98
C GLU A 39 -25.32 11.04 -2.49
N LYS A 40 -26.34 11.13 -1.63
CA LYS A 40 -26.18 11.00 -0.18
C LYS A 40 -25.70 9.59 0.24
N HIS A 41 -26.16 8.55 -0.46
CA HIS A 41 -25.66 7.19 -0.22
C HIS A 41 -24.19 7.06 -0.61
N ARG A 42 -23.78 7.70 -1.74
CA ARG A 42 -22.37 7.72 -2.15
C ARG A 42 -21.48 8.42 -1.12
N GLU A 43 -21.93 9.57 -0.61
CA GLU A 43 -21.23 10.35 0.42
C GLU A 43 -21.10 9.56 1.72
N ILE A 44 -22.20 8.99 2.22
CA ILE A 44 -22.21 8.16 3.44
C ILE A 44 -21.29 6.94 3.28
N ALA A 45 -21.28 6.28 2.13
CA ALA A 45 -20.39 5.16 1.87
C ALA A 45 -18.92 5.59 1.88
N ALA A 46 -18.59 6.78 1.33
CA ALA A 46 -17.25 7.36 1.37
C ALA A 46 -16.79 7.59 2.82
N PHE A 47 -17.59 8.27 3.64
CA PHE A 47 -17.27 8.49 5.04
C PHE A 47 -17.12 7.19 5.83
N ARG A 48 -18.00 6.21 5.62
CA ARG A 48 -17.92 4.89 6.25
C ARG A 48 -16.62 4.17 5.88
N MET A 49 -16.25 4.23 4.60
CA MET A 49 -15.00 3.61 4.13
C MET A 49 -13.80 4.23 4.84
N LEU A 50 -13.66 5.55 4.78
CA LEU A 50 -12.52 6.25 5.36
C LEU A 50 -12.43 6.06 6.88
N ALA A 51 -13.56 6.15 7.59
CA ALA A 51 -13.58 5.98 9.04
C ALA A 51 -13.25 4.54 9.49
N LYS A 52 -13.54 3.52 8.66
CA LYS A 52 -13.36 2.12 9.05
C LYS A 52 -12.03 1.52 8.59
N MET A 53 -11.39 2.08 7.58
CA MET A 53 -10.14 1.53 7.04
C MET A 53 -9.03 1.41 8.10
N PRO A 54 -8.75 2.41 8.95
CA PRO A 54 -7.74 2.28 10.00
C PRO A 54 -8.04 1.14 10.97
N THR A 55 -9.31 1.03 11.35
CA THR A 55 -9.77 -0.02 12.28
C THR A 55 -9.61 -1.42 11.67
N MET A 56 -10.01 -1.60 10.40
CA MET A 56 -9.88 -2.90 9.72
C MET A 56 -8.41 -3.26 9.48
N ALA A 57 -7.56 -2.29 9.13
CA ALA A 57 -6.13 -2.49 8.98
C ALA A 57 -5.48 -2.92 10.31
N ALA A 58 -5.77 -2.22 11.39
CA ALA A 58 -5.28 -2.56 12.73
C ALA A 58 -5.82 -3.91 13.22
N MET A 59 -7.08 -4.23 12.95
CA MET A 59 -7.67 -5.55 13.27
C MET A 59 -6.98 -6.67 12.51
N SER A 60 -6.62 -6.46 11.23
CA SER A 60 -5.87 -7.45 10.44
C SER A 60 -4.52 -7.77 11.09
N TYR A 61 -3.81 -6.75 11.56
CA TYR A 61 -2.57 -6.92 12.30
C TYR A 61 -2.80 -7.63 13.65
N LYS A 62 -3.74 -7.14 14.48
CA LYS A 62 -4.05 -7.70 15.79
C LYS A 62 -4.47 -9.16 15.69
N TYR A 63 -5.27 -9.50 14.69
CA TYR A 63 -5.67 -10.88 14.44
C TYR A 63 -4.46 -11.75 14.09
N TYR A 64 -3.59 -11.28 13.18
CA TYR A 64 -2.39 -11.99 12.76
C TYR A 64 -1.44 -12.29 13.93
N VAL A 65 -1.19 -11.31 14.81
CA VAL A 65 -0.30 -11.49 15.97
C VAL A 65 -1.00 -12.12 17.19
N GLY A 66 -2.31 -12.37 17.11
CA GLY A 66 -3.07 -13.00 18.21
C GLY A 66 -3.34 -12.09 19.40
N GLN A 67 -3.33 -10.78 19.22
CA GLN A 67 -3.64 -9.80 20.26
C GLN A 67 -5.11 -9.35 20.23
N PRO A 68 -5.66 -8.86 21.36
CA PRO A 68 -7.00 -8.28 21.43
C PRO A 68 -7.14 -7.07 20.50
N PHE A 69 -8.33 -6.91 19.91
CA PHE A 69 -8.64 -5.73 19.12
C PHE A 69 -8.74 -4.49 20.01
N MET A 70 -8.12 -3.41 19.55
CA MET A 70 -8.28 -2.08 20.13
C MET A 70 -9.21 -1.25 19.25
N TYR A 71 -9.91 -0.31 19.87
CA TYR A 71 -10.90 0.52 19.19
C TYR A 71 -10.46 1.99 19.17
N PRO A 72 -10.96 2.79 18.20
CA PRO A 72 -10.58 4.18 18.09
C PRO A 72 -11.04 5.01 19.30
N ARG A 73 -10.29 6.04 19.60
CA ARG A 73 -10.56 7.04 20.64
C ARG A 73 -10.91 8.37 19.98
N ASN A 74 -11.85 9.10 20.57
CA ASN A 74 -12.32 10.38 20.01
C ASN A 74 -11.34 11.55 20.22
N ASP A 75 -10.41 11.39 21.16
CA ASP A 75 -9.41 12.40 21.51
C ASP A 75 -8.12 12.30 20.68
N LEU A 76 -8.01 11.29 19.78
CA LEU A 76 -6.87 11.06 18.94
C LEU A 76 -7.16 11.43 17.46
N SER A 77 -6.15 11.95 16.78
CA SER A 77 -6.17 12.17 15.33
C SER A 77 -6.24 10.85 14.55
N TYR A 78 -6.38 10.92 13.22
CA TYR A 78 -6.49 9.75 12.36
C TYR A 78 -5.26 8.84 12.45
N ALA A 79 -4.06 9.42 12.36
CA ALA A 79 -2.80 8.66 12.44
C ALA A 79 -2.54 8.14 13.86
N GLU A 80 -2.79 8.97 14.89
CA GLU A 80 -2.67 8.55 16.29
C GLU A 80 -3.64 7.41 16.61
N ASN A 81 -4.88 7.46 16.12
CA ASN A 81 -5.84 6.37 16.26
C ASN A 81 -5.36 5.08 15.59
N PHE A 82 -4.78 5.17 14.39
CA PHE A 82 -4.22 4.00 13.72
C PHE A 82 -3.10 3.36 14.55
N LEU A 83 -2.13 4.17 15.02
CA LEU A 83 -1.02 3.68 15.88
C LEU A 83 -1.56 3.11 17.19
N HIS A 84 -2.53 3.77 17.82
CA HIS A 84 -3.18 3.28 19.04
C HIS A 84 -3.84 1.91 18.80
N MET A 85 -4.67 1.77 17.77
CA MET A 85 -5.34 0.50 17.50
C MET A 85 -4.37 -0.62 17.10
N MET A 86 -3.24 -0.26 16.49
CA MET A 86 -2.23 -1.23 16.08
C MET A 86 -1.36 -1.69 17.25
N PHE A 87 -0.88 -0.79 18.11
CA PHE A 87 0.14 -1.09 19.10
C PHE A 87 -0.35 -1.19 20.55
N ALA A 88 -1.42 -0.47 20.92
CA ALA A 88 -1.94 -0.56 22.26
C ALA A 88 -2.44 -1.97 22.63
N VAL A 89 -2.31 -2.32 23.90
CA VAL A 89 -2.87 -3.52 24.51
C VAL A 89 -3.71 -3.15 25.73
N PRO A 90 -4.73 -3.95 26.11
CA PRO A 90 -5.64 -3.56 27.18
C PRO A 90 -5.02 -3.38 28.57
N CYS A 91 -3.87 -4.05 28.81
CA CYS A 91 -3.24 -4.09 30.13
C CYS A 91 -2.21 -2.98 30.36
N GLU A 92 -1.87 -2.18 29.33
CA GLU A 92 -0.83 -1.15 29.43
C GLU A 92 -1.33 0.17 28.80
N PRO A 93 -0.98 1.33 29.42
CA PRO A 93 -1.23 2.60 28.79
C PRO A 93 -0.35 2.77 27.54
N TYR A 94 -0.96 3.22 26.45
CA TYR A 94 -0.25 3.55 25.20
C TYR A 94 -0.57 4.97 24.79
N THR A 95 0.44 5.77 24.60
CA THR A 95 0.34 7.13 24.03
C THR A 95 1.11 7.18 22.72
N PRO A 96 0.47 7.48 21.60
CA PRO A 96 1.16 7.62 20.33
C PRO A 96 2.25 8.70 20.41
N ASN A 97 3.45 8.38 19.94
CA ASN A 97 4.52 9.37 19.82
C ASN A 97 4.15 10.39 18.73
N PRO A 98 4.19 11.71 19.02
CA PRO A 98 3.78 12.73 18.05
C PRO A 98 4.63 12.78 16.77
N VAL A 99 5.91 12.41 16.84
CA VAL A 99 6.80 12.34 15.67
C VAL A 99 6.37 11.19 14.77
N LEU A 100 6.06 10.02 15.36
CA LEU A 100 5.60 8.85 14.61
C LEU A 100 4.20 9.07 14.02
N ALA A 101 3.31 9.70 14.77
CA ALA A 101 1.97 10.07 14.29
C ALA A 101 2.06 11.02 13.08
N ARG A 102 2.90 12.05 13.16
CA ARG A 102 3.15 12.97 12.04
C ARG A 102 3.80 12.26 10.83
N ALA A 103 4.69 11.30 11.07
CA ALA A 103 5.27 10.50 10.01
C ALA A 103 4.21 9.67 9.28
N MET A 104 3.30 9.03 10.02
CA MET A 104 2.16 8.28 9.45
C MET A 104 1.21 9.18 8.66
N ASP A 105 0.88 10.38 9.16
CA ASP A 105 0.07 11.35 8.43
C ASP A 105 0.69 11.73 7.09
N ARG A 106 2.00 11.99 7.07
CA ARG A 106 2.74 12.29 5.83
C ARG A 106 2.71 11.11 4.87
N ILE A 107 2.89 9.87 5.36
CA ILE A 107 2.77 8.66 4.54
C ILE A 107 1.37 8.56 3.97
N PHE A 108 0.32 8.74 4.76
CA PHE A 108 -1.07 8.67 4.30
C PHE A 108 -1.36 9.70 3.22
N ILE A 109 -0.95 10.95 3.41
CA ILE A 109 -1.15 12.03 2.44
C ILE A 109 -0.40 11.75 1.13
N LEU A 110 0.88 11.36 1.20
CA LEU A 110 1.71 11.18 0.02
C LEU A 110 1.37 9.93 -0.80
N HIS A 111 0.64 8.98 -0.21
CA HIS A 111 0.14 7.78 -0.90
C HIS A 111 -1.35 7.88 -1.27
N ALA A 112 -2.04 8.97 -0.91
CA ALA A 112 -3.49 9.11 -1.07
C ALA A 112 -3.97 8.89 -2.50
N ASP A 113 -3.29 9.46 -3.49
CA ASP A 113 -3.58 9.25 -4.90
C ASP A 113 -2.30 9.30 -5.75
N HIS A 114 -2.32 8.65 -6.90
CA HIS A 114 -1.28 8.72 -7.91
C HIS A 114 -1.86 8.33 -9.28
N GLU A 115 -2.76 9.12 -9.81
CA GLU A 115 -3.42 8.94 -11.10
C GLU A 115 -4.10 7.56 -11.25
N GLN A 116 -4.26 7.11 -12.50
CA GLN A 116 -4.84 5.80 -12.81
C GLN A 116 -3.77 4.71 -12.88
N ASN A 117 -3.15 4.40 -11.75
CA ASN A 117 -2.33 3.19 -11.60
C ASN A 117 -3.20 1.91 -11.65
N ALA A 118 -2.58 0.74 -11.57
CA ALA A 118 -3.29 -0.55 -11.72
C ALA A 118 -4.46 -0.71 -10.77
N SER A 119 -4.32 -0.40 -9.49
CA SER A 119 -5.40 -0.53 -8.51
C SER A 119 -6.51 0.50 -8.70
N THR A 120 -6.16 1.75 -8.99
CA THR A 120 -7.13 2.81 -9.29
C THR A 120 -7.92 2.50 -10.58
N SER A 121 -7.24 2.02 -11.63
CA SER A 121 -7.89 1.56 -12.86
C SER A 121 -8.82 0.37 -12.60
N THR A 122 -8.45 -0.54 -11.70
CA THR A 122 -9.31 -1.67 -11.28
C THR A 122 -10.57 -1.18 -10.55
N VAL A 123 -10.43 -0.22 -9.63
CA VAL A 123 -11.58 0.42 -8.95
C VAL A 123 -12.53 1.06 -9.97
N ARG A 124 -11.99 1.84 -10.91
CA ARG A 124 -12.78 2.49 -11.96
C ARG A 124 -13.41 1.47 -12.91
N LEU A 125 -12.68 0.42 -13.29
CA LEU A 125 -13.23 -0.64 -14.16
C LEU A 125 -14.39 -1.37 -13.47
N ALA A 126 -14.22 -1.79 -12.22
CA ALA A 126 -15.29 -2.42 -11.45
C ALA A 126 -16.48 -1.47 -11.28
N GLY A 127 -16.24 -0.21 -10.91
CA GLY A 127 -17.28 0.79 -10.72
C GLY A 127 -18.02 1.16 -12.00
N SER A 128 -17.39 1.03 -13.17
CA SER A 128 -18.03 1.30 -14.47
C SER A 128 -19.23 0.38 -14.76
N SER A 129 -19.30 -0.77 -14.09
CA SER A 129 -20.45 -1.68 -14.16
C SER A 129 -21.61 -1.30 -13.24
N GLY A 130 -21.48 -0.23 -12.46
CA GLY A 130 -22.45 0.16 -11.45
C GLY A 130 -22.25 -0.54 -10.10
N ALA A 131 -21.09 -1.17 -9.87
CA ALA A 131 -20.80 -1.84 -8.61
C ALA A 131 -20.67 -0.84 -7.45
N ASN A 132 -21.09 -1.26 -6.24
CA ASN A 132 -21.02 -0.45 -5.04
C ASN A 132 -19.57 -0.14 -4.64
N PRO A 133 -19.31 0.95 -3.89
CA PRO A 133 -17.96 1.39 -3.60
C PRO A 133 -17.15 0.38 -2.77
N PHE A 134 -17.75 -0.35 -1.84
CA PHE A 134 -17.03 -1.33 -1.03
C PHE A 134 -16.48 -2.49 -1.88
N ALA A 135 -17.28 -2.99 -2.82
CA ALA A 135 -16.84 -4.02 -3.76
C ALA A 135 -15.73 -3.50 -4.70
N CYS A 136 -15.86 -2.24 -5.19
CA CYS A 136 -14.84 -1.62 -6.03
C CYS A 136 -13.52 -1.42 -5.30
N ILE A 137 -13.56 -0.95 -4.04
CA ILE A 137 -12.36 -0.76 -3.22
C ILE A 137 -11.72 -2.11 -2.88
N ALA A 138 -12.50 -3.15 -2.58
CA ALA A 138 -11.98 -4.50 -2.37
C ALA A 138 -11.21 -5.02 -3.61
N ALA A 139 -11.73 -4.77 -4.82
CA ALA A 139 -11.04 -5.08 -6.07
C ALA A 139 -9.73 -4.28 -6.23
N GLY A 140 -9.73 -2.99 -5.85
CA GLY A 140 -8.54 -2.16 -5.79
C GLY A 140 -7.48 -2.68 -4.83
N ILE A 141 -7.88 -3.11 -3.64
CA ILE A 141 -7.00 -3.74 -2.64
C ILE A 141 -6.40 -5.04 -3.20
N ALA A 142 -7.21 -5.87 -3.85
CA ALA A 142 -6.74 -7.10 -4.50
C ALA A 142 -5.69 -6.81 -5.60
N ALA A 143 -5.90 -5.79 -6.42
CA ALA A 143 -4.94 -5.38 -7.44
C ALA A 143 -3.65 -4.80 -6.83
N LEU A 144 -3.78 -4.04 -5.71
CA LEU A 144 -2.63 -3.48 -5.01
C LEU A 144 -1.76 -4.57 -4.39
N TRP A 145 -2.33 -5.67 -3.94
CA TRP A 145 -1.61 -6.79 -3.32
C TRP A 145 -0.68 -7.53 -4.29
N GLY A 146 -0.87 -7.37 -5.59
CA GLY A 146 0.03 -7.97 -6.59
C GLY A 146 1.48 -7.49 -6.43
N PRO A 147 2.48 -8.39 -6.53
CA PRO A 147 3.90 -8.05 -6.31
C PRO A 147 4.44 -7.00 -7.30
N ALA A 148 3.82 -6.89 -8.47
CA ALA A 148 4.18 -5.90 -9.48
C ALA A 148 3.62 -4.48 -9.19
N HIS A 149 2.83 -4.29 -8.12
CA HIS A 149 2.19 -3.02 -7.80
C HIS A 149 2.49 -2.54 -6.38
N GLY A 150 1.98 -3.20 -5.33
CA GLY A 150 2.10 -2.70 -3.95
C GLY A 150 3.27 -3.25 -3.15
N GLY A 151 4.09 -4.13 -3.72
CA GLY A 151 5.17 -4.81 -3.00
C GLY A 151 6.54 -4.09 -3.01
N ALA A 152 6.63 -2.87 -3.55
CA ALA A 152 7.91 -2.21 -3.77
C ALA A 152 8.63 -1.85 -2.44
N ASN A 153 7.90 -1.39 -1.43
CA ASN A 153 8.46 -1.04 -0.13
C ASN A 153 8.88 -2.27 0.69
N GLU A 154 8.19 -3.40 0.56
CA GLU A 154 8.64 -4.69 1.13
C GLU A 154 9.92 -5.16 0.44
N ALA A 155 10.00 -5.04 -0.87
CA ALA A 155 11.17 -5.40 -1.65
C ALA A 155 12.40 -4.55 -1.30
N VAL A 156 12.21 -3.28 -0.90
CA VAL A 156 13.29 -2.42 -0.37
C VAL A 156 13.90 -3.06 0.88
N LEU A 157 13.09 -3.46 1.85
CA LEU A 157 13.61 -4.08 3.08
C LEU A 157 14.34 -5.38 2.79
N SER A 158 13.75 -6.25 1.95
CA SER A 158 14.39 -7.51 1.57
C SER A 158 15.74 -7.27 0.89
N MET A 159 15.87 -6.23 0.09
CA MET A 159 17.13 -5.81 -0.52
C MET A 159 18.14 -5.34 0.54
N LEU A 160 17.71 -4.50 1.48
CA LEU A 160 18.59 -4.00 2.55
C LEU A 160 19.07 -5.15 3.46
N GLU A 161 18.19 -6.12 3.75
CA GLU A 161 18.53 -7.32 4.52
C GLU A 161 19.53 -8.22 3.77
N GLN A 162 19.48 -8.30 2.42
CA GLN A 162 20.47 -9.05 1.61
C GLN A 162 21.85 -8.39 1.62
N ILE A 163 21.92 -7.06 1.71
CA ILE A 163 23.20 -6.34 1.79
C ILE A 163 23.89 -6.63 3.12
N GLU A 164 23.13 -6.82 4.20
CA GLU A 164 23.57 -7.21 5.56
C GLU A 164 24.47 -6.19 6.26
N THR A 165 25.50 -5.66 5.60
CA THR A 165 26.47 -4.72 6.17
C THR A 165 26.82 -3.60 5.19
N PRO A 166 27.16 -2.38 5.68
CA PRO A 166 27.55 -1.27 4.82
C PRO A 166 28.75 -1.57 3.90
N ASP A 167 29.69 -2.40 4.35
CA ASP A 167 30.89 -2.74 3.58
C ASP A 167 30.59 -3.51 2.30
N ARG A 168 29.42 -4.15 2.22
CA ARG A 168 28.97 -4.89 1.03
C ARG A 168 28.23 -4.03 0.00
N ILE A 169 27.90 -2.79 0.32
CA ILE A 169 27.18 -1.90 -0.60
C ILE A 169 27.87 -1.80 -1.97
N PRO A 170 29.21 -1.63 -2.08
CA PRO A 170 29.87 -1.56 -3.38
C PRO A 170 29.65 -2.81 -4.25
N GLU A 171 29.69 -4.02 -3.66
CA GLU A 171 29.39 -5.28 -4.35
C GLU A 171 27.99 -5.25 -4.97
N PHE A 172 26.99 -4.87 -4.19
CA PHE A 172 25.60 -4.83 -4.63
C PHE A 172 25.31 -3.73 -5.65
N ILE A 173 26.02 -2.62 -5.60
CA ILE A 173 25.96 -1.58 -6.62
C ILE A 173 26.49 -2.10 -7.95
N GLU A 174 27.63 -2.78 -7.97
CA GLU A 174 28.17 -3.36 -9.19
C GLU A 174 27.22 -4.45 -9.78
N ARG A 175 26.63 -5.27 -8.93
CA ARG A 175 25.58 -6.23 -9.35
C ARG A 175 24.36 -5.52 -9.96
N ALA A 176 23.93 -4.41 -9.38
CA ALA A 176 22.80 -3.62 -9.91
C ALA A 176 23.12 -2.95 -11.26
N LYS A 177 24.39 -2.63 -11.51
CA LYS A 177 24.88 -2.10 -12.81
C LYS A 177 24.96 -3.17 -13.88
N ASP A 178 25.17 -4.43 -13.50
CA ASP A 178 25.19 -5.57 -14.42
C ASP A 178 23.78 -5.92 -14.89
N LYS A 179 23.58 -5.93 -16.21
CA LYS A 179 22.28 -6.27 -16.82
C LYS A 179 21.94 -7.75 -16.72
N ASP A 180 22.95 -8.59 -16.63
CA ASP A 180 22.82 -10.06 -16.60
C ASP A 180 22.63 -10.57 -15.15
N ASP A 181 23.00 -9.81 -14.13
CA ASP A 181 22.70 -10.12 -12.72
C ASP A 181 21.18 -9.92 -12.45
N PRO A 182 20.51 -10.88 -11.79
CA PRO A 182 19.10 -10.75 -11.43
C PRO A 182 18.84 -9.70 -10.33
N PHE A 183 19.86 -9.27 -9.60
CA PHE A 183 19.72 -8.28 -8.54
C PHE A 183 19.31 -6.91 -9.10
N ARG A 184 18.41 -6.24 -8.41
CA ARG A 184 17.96 -4.88 -8.73
C ARG A 184 17.88 -4.04 -7.47
N LEU A 185 18.29 -2.78 -7.55
CA LEU A 185 18.08 -1.82 -6.47
C LEU A 185 16.61 -1.44 -6.42
N MET A 186 15.94 -1.89 -5.36
CA MET A 186 14.53 -1.61 -5.10
C MET A 186 14.38 -0.26 -4.41
N GLY A 187 13.33 0.49 -4.77
CA GLY A 187 13.09 1.83 -4.21
C GLY A 187 13.91 2.95 -4.88
N PHE A 188 14.48 2.69 -6.05
CA PHE A 188 15.27 3.67 -6.82
C PHE A 188 14.66 3.91 -8.20
N GLY A 189 14.65 5.19 -8.62
CA GLY A 189 14.03 5.61 -9.86
C GLY A 189 12.50 5.63 -9.79
N HIS A 190 11.85 6.10 -10.85
CA HIS A 190 10.39 6.15 -10.92
C HIS A 190 9.90 6.02 -12.36
N ARG A 191 8.81 5.27 -12.56
CA ARG A 191 8.27 5.03 -13.92
C ARG A 191 7.70 6.29 -14.56
N VAL A 192 7.08 7.17 -13.78
CA VAL A 192 6.42 8.40 -14.24
C VAL A 192 7.37 9.61 -14.15
N TYR A 193 7.98 9.82 -13.00
CA TYR A 193 8.90 10.94 -12.79
C TYR A 193 10.24 10.65 -13.46
N LYS A 194 10.60 11.48 -14.43
CA LYS A 194 11.90 11.43 -15.13
C LYS A 194 13.05 12.08 -14.33
N ASN A 195 12.75 12.62 -13.19
CA ASN A 195 13.66 13.24 -12.24
C ASN A 195 13.32 12.77 -10.82
N TYR A 196 13.79 13.49 -9.82
CA TYR A 196 13.51 13.22 -8.43
C TYR A 196 12.00 13.28 -8.12
N ASP A 197 11.48 12.28 -7.45
CA ASP A 197 10.08 12.26 -6.99
C ASP A 197 9.88 13.32 -5.90
N PRO A 198 9.02 14.34 -6.09
CA PRO A 198 8.85 15.41 -5.11
C PRO A 198 8.36 14.91 -3.75
N ARG A 199 7.63 13.79 -3.72
CA ARG A 199 7.17 13.14 -2.49
C ARG A 199 8.33 12.56 -1.69
N ALA A 200 9.34 12.03 -2.37
CA ALA A 200 10.51 11.44 -1.74
C ALA A 200 11.28 12.47 -0.90
N LYS A 201 11.32 13.76 -1.29
CA LYS A 201 11.95 14.81 -0.50
C LYS A 201 11.28 14.98 0.88
N VAL A 202 9.97 14.93 0.93
CA VAL A 202 9.23 15.02 2.20
C VAL A 202 9.47 13.78 3.06
N LEU A 203 9.41 12.58 2.46
CA LEU A 203 9.64 11.34 3.21
C LEU A 203 11.09 11.18 3.64
N ARG A 204 12.06 11.68 2.87
CA ARG A 204 13.46 11.73 3.29
C ARG A 204 13.62 12.45 4.62
N ASN A 205 13.11 13.67 4.71
CA ASN A 205 13.18 14.46 5.94
C ASN A 205 12.44 13.75 7.09
N THR A 206 11.28 13.17 6.80
CA THR A 206 10.50 12.40 7.78
C THR A 206 11.25 11.16 8.26
N CYS A 207 11.97 10.48 7.37
CA CYS A 207 12.80 9.33 7.71
C CYS A 207 13.89 9.71 8.71
N HIS A 208 14.63 10.75 8.42
CA HIS A 208 15.65 11.27 9.34
C HIS A 208 15.08 11.72 10.69
N GLU A 209 13.91 12.40 10.70
CA GLU A 209 13.21 12.77 11.94
C GLU A 209 12.86 11.51 12.78
N VAL A 210 12.29 10.49 12.17
CA VAL A 210 11.89 9.25 12.85
C VAL A 210 13.09 8.48 13.38
N LEU A 211 14.14 8.30 12.56
CA LEU A 211 15.36 7.60 12.99
C LEU A 211 16.04 8.32 14.15
N SER A 212 16.06 9.66 14.12
CA SER A 212 16.60 10.47 15.22
C SER A 212 15.78 10.35 16.49
N GLU A 213 14.46 10.45 16.38
CA GLU A 213 13.55 10.32 17.53
C GLU A 213 13.66 8.97 18.24
N LEU A 214 13.85 7.90 17.46
CA LEU A 214 13.94 6.54 17.98
C LEU A 214 15.39 6.11 18.34
N GLY A 215 16.40 6.94 18.06
CA GLY A 215 17.81 6.60 18.31
C GLY A 215 18.32 5.43 17.47
N LEU A 216 17.78 5.25 16.26
CA LEU A 216 18.05 4.09 15.40
C LEU A 216 19.13 4.34 14.33
N GLN A 217 19.75 5.51 14.30
CA GLN A 217 20.73 5.87 13.25
C GLN A 217 21.91 4.90 13.16
N ASP A 218 22.25 4.26 14.28
CA ASP A 218 23.37 3.33 14.40
C ASP A 218 23.02 1.87 14.11
N GLU A 219 21.76 1.53 13.97
CA GLU A 219 21.31 0.19 13.62
C GLU A 219 21.78 -0.20 12.20
N PRO A 220 22.28 -1.43 11.96
CA PRO A 220 22.89 -1.82 10.70
C PRO A 220 22.03 -1.55 9.46
N LEU A 221 20.75 -1.91 9.51
CA LEU A 221 19.80 -1.74 8.39
C LEU A 221 19.64 -0.26 8.01
N PHE A 222 19.55 0.63 9.01
CA PHE A 222 19.38 2.06 8.75
C PHE A 222 20.70 2.72 8.31
N LYS A 223 21.85 2.24 8.79
CA LYS A 223 23.17 2.65 8.26
C LYS A 223 23.31 2.31 6.78
N ILE A 224 22.94 1.11 6.37
CA ILE A 224 22.93 0.70 4.96
C ILE A 224 22.00 1.61 4.15
N SER A 225 20.81 1.89 4.65
CA SER A 225 19.84 2.75 3.96
C SER A 225 20.39 4.15 3.75
N MET A 226 20.99 4.77 4.76
CA MET A 226 21.54 6.12 4.68
C MET A 226 22.76 6.18 3.77
N GLU A 227 23.61 5.16 3.78
CA GLU A 227 24.78 5.10 2.89
C GLU A 227 24.34 4.87 1.42
N LEU A 228 23.35 4.02 1.15
CA LEU A 228 22.77 3.86 -0.18
C LEU A 228 22.15 5.17 -0.68
N GLU A 229 21.43 5.89 0.18
CA GLU A 229 20.90 7.22 -0.14
C GLU A 229 22.02 8.16 -0.57
N ARG A 230 23.08 8.26 0.25
CA ARG A 230 24.23 9.12 -0.03
C ARG A 230 24.86 8.79 -1.39
N ILE A 231 25.14 7.52 -1.64
CA ILE A 231 25.74 7.06 -2.90
C ILE A 231 24.82 7.40 -4.08
N ALA A 232 23.53 7.11 -3.99
CA ALA A 232 22.61 7.38 -5.09
C ALA A 232 22.43 8.88 -5.41
N LEU A 233 22.73 9.75 -4.47
CA LEU A 233 22.69 11.20 -4.67
C LEU A 233 24.02 11.77 -5.20
N GLU A 234 25.14 11.05 -5.10
CA GLU A 234 26.49 11.51 -5.42
C GLU A 234 27.14 10.74 -6.58
N ASP A 235 26.80 9.49 -6.83
CA ASP A 235 27.41 8.63 -7.86
C ASP A 235 26.85 8.96 -9.26
N ASP A 236 27.75 9.19 -10.23
CA ASP A 236 27.41 9.60 -11.59
C ASP A 236 26.47 8.62 -12.30
N TYR A 237 26.61 7.31 -12.08
CA TYR A 237 25.72 6.30 -12.68
C TYR A 237 24.24 6.49 -12.27
N PHE A 238 24.00 6.77 -10.98
CA PHE A 238 22.66 6.99 -10.47
C PHE A 238 22.09 8.33 -10.97
N ILE A 239 22.92 9.37 -10.99
CA ILE A 239 22.55 10.71 -11.44
C ILE A 239 22.21 10.69 -12.93
N GLU A 240 23.07 10.11 -13.78
CA GLU A 240 22.84 10.01 -15.23
C GLU A 240 21.60 9.22 -15.58
N LYS A 241 21.36 8.10 -14.87
CA LYS A 241 20.17 7.24 -15.06
C LYS A 241 18.96 7.70 -14.27
N LYS A 242 19.09 8.75 -13.46
CA LYS A 242 18.01 9.31 -12.62
C LYS A 242 17.43 8.28 -11.65
N LEU A 243 18.27 7.43 -11.09
CA LEU A 243 17.93 6.39 -10.13
C LEU A 243 17.98 6.94 -8.70
N TYR A 244 17.23 7.99 -8.43
CA TYR A 244 17.13 8.56 -7.09
C TYR A 244 16.25 7.69 -6.18
N PRO A 245 16.51 7.69 -4.84
CA PRO A 245 15.60 7.05 -3.89
C PRO A 245 14.18 7.62 -4.02
N ASN A 246 13.21 6.76 -4.10
CA ASN A 246 11.81 7.12 -4.31
C ASN A 246 10.97 7.01 -3.02
N VAL A 247 9.65 7.19 -3.17
CA VAL A 247 8.72 7.14 -2.04
C VAL A 247 8.70 5.79 -1.34
N ASP A 248 8.90 4.68 -2.07
CA ASP A 248 8.87 3.33 -1.50
C ASP A 248 10.12 3.04 -0.65
N PHE A 249 11.28 3.59 -1.04
CA PHE A 249 12.51 3.50 -0.27
C PHE A 249 12.33 4.09 1.13
N TYR A 250 11.90 5.35 1.21
CA TYR A 250 11.77 6.02 2.50
C TYR A 250 10.58 5.51 3.32
N SER A 251 9.44 5.22 2.70
CA SER A 251 8.28 4.69 3.44
C SER A 251 8.58 3.32 4.05
N GLY A 252 9.27 2.43 3.33
CA GLY A 252 9.70 1.14 3.87
C GLY A 252 10.57 1.28 5.12
N ILE A 253 11.56 2.18 5.07
CA ILE A 253 12.46 2.45 6.20
C ILE A 253 11.68 3.03 7.40
N ILE A 254 10.81 4.02 7.17
CA ILE A 254 10.00 4.64 8.22
C ILE A 254 9.09 3.60 8.88
N LEU A 255 8.36 2.81 8.10
CA LEU A 255 7.45 1.80 8.64
C LEU A 255 8.20 0.76 9.46
N ARG A 256 9.37 0.32 9.01
CA ARG A 256 10.24 -0.60 9.75
C ARG A 256 10.71 0.01 11.07
N ALA A 257 11.16 1.27 11.05
CA ALA A 257 11.61 1.98 12.24
C ALA A 257 10.50 2.14 13.30
N ILE A 258 9.27 2.39 12.87
CA ILE A 258 8.10 2.47 13.76
C ILE A 258 7.75 1.11 14.38
N GLY A 259 8.26 0.00 13.83
CA GLY A 259 7.96 -1.36 14.29
C GLY A 259 6.78 -2.02 13.58
N ILE A 260 6.36 -1.49 12.44
CA ILE A 260 5.35 -2.10 11.58
C ILE A 260 6.01 -3.28 10.82
N PRO A 261 5.47 -4.50 10.89
CA PRO A 261 6.04 -5.63 10.18
C PRO A 261 5.81 -5.53 8.66
N SER A 262 6.72 -6.08 7.87
CA SER A 262 6.72 -5.95 6.40
C SER A 262 5.43 -6.41 5.75
N ASN A 263 4.80 -7.48 6.24
CA ASN A 263 3.52 -7.96 5.70
C ASN A 263 2.33 -7.00 5.90
N MET A 264 2.54 -5.93 6.68
CA MET A 264 1.57 -4.83 6.84
C MET A 264 1.82 -3.64 5.91
N PHE A 265 2.94 -3.58 5.20
CA PHE A 265 3.30 -2.41 4.40
C PHE A 265 2.29 -2.13 3.27
N THR A 266 1.91 -3.16 2.54
CA THR A 266 0.88 -3.02 1.50
C THR A 266 -0.50 -2.71 2.11
N VAL A 267 -0.79 -3.15 3.34
CA VAL A 267 -2.02 -2.75 4.07
C VAL A 267 -2.00 -1.26 4.40
N ILE A 268 -0.85 -0.73 4.85
CA ILE A 268 -0.68 0.72 5.09
C ILE A 268 -0.87 1.50 3.79
N PHE A 269 -0.33 1.00 2.70
CA PHE A 269 -0.54 1.60 1.39
C PHE A 269 -2.03 1.58 0.99
N ALA A 270 -2.74 0.47 1.17
CA ALA A 270 -4.18 0.39 0.90
C ALA A 270 -4.98 1.36 1.76
N LEU A 271 -4.64 1.47 3.06
CA LEU A 271 -5.25 2.44 3.97
C LEU A 271 -5.08 3.87 3.44
N ALA A 272 -3.85 4.26 3.09
CA ALA A 272 -3.54 5.58 2.55
C ALA A 272 -4.27 5.85 1.22
N ARG A 273 -4.24 4.88 0.29
CA ARG A 273 -4.82 4.99 -1.05
C ARG A 273 -6.35 4.98 -1.08
N THR A 274 -6.99 4.57 0.00
CA THR A 274 -8.46 4.47 0.05
C THR A 274 -9.16 5.76 -0.29
N ILE A 275 -8.67 6.91 0.18
CA ILE A 275 -9.26 8.22 -0.15
C ILE A 275 -9.20 8.52 -1.65
N GLY A 276 -8.07 8.23 -2.30
CA GLY A 276 -7.91 8.39 -3.74
C GLY A 276 -8.82 7.45 -4.53
N TRP A 277 -8.93 6.19 -4.13
CA TRP A 277 -9.86 5.24 -4.75
C TRP A 277 -11.31 5.68 -4.62
N VAL A 278 -11.71 6.15 -3.44
CA VAL A 278 -13.06 6.67 -3.19
C VAL A 278 -13.33 7.90 -4.04
N ALA A 279 -12.39 8.84 -4.10
CA ALA A 279 -12.51 10.04 -4.93
C ALA A 279 -12.61 9.70 -6.42
N GLN A 280 -11.76 8.82 -6.93
CA GLN A 280 -11.77 8.34 -8.32
C GLN A 280 -13.08 7.62 -8.67
N TRP A 281 -13.59 6.78 -7.76
CA TRP A 281 -14.88 6.11 -7.93
C TRP A 281 -16.03 7.12 -7.95
N HIS A 282 -16.05 8.05 -6.99
CA HIS A 282 -17.12 9.06 -6.84
C HIS A 282 -17.19 9.99 -8.06
N GLU A 283 -16.04 10.49 -8.53
CA GLU A 283 -15.92 11.28 -9.76
C GLU A 283 -16.47 10.53 -10.96
N MET A 284 -16.04 9.27 -11.14
CA MET A 284 -16.48 8.46 -12.28
C MET A 284 -17.99 8.20 -12.27
N ILE A 285 -18.57 7.84 -11.13
CA ILE A 285 -20.03 7.60 -11.01
C ILE A 285 -20.82 8.87 -11.29
N GLY A 286 -20.29 10.05 -10.95
CA GLY A 286 -20.90 11.35 -11.26
C GLY A 286 -20.77 11.79 -12.73
N THR A 287 -20.00 11.07 -13.54
CA THR A 287 -19.80 11.44 -14.95
C THR A 287 -21.06 11.14 -15.79
N PRO A 288 -21.62 12.12 -16.52
CA PRO A 288 -22.75 11.88 -17.42
C PRO A 288 -22.43 10.82 -18.47
N ASN A 289 -23.42 9.96 -18.76
CA ASN A 289 -23.29 8.88 -19.75
C ASN A 289 -22.11 7.92 -19.52
N LEU A 290 -21.83 7.60 -18.26
CA LEU A 290 -20.84 6.61 -17.90
C LEU A 290 -21.07 5.32 -18.71
N LYS A 291 -20.00 4.84 -19.35
CA LYS A 291 -20.01 3.57 -20.09
C LYS A 291 -19.23 2.51 -19.33
N ILE A 292 -19.74 1.28 -19.39
CA ILE A 292 -19.02 0.13 -18.86
C ILE A 292 -17.66 -0.01 -19.54
N GLY A 293 -16.61 -0.17 -18.75
CA GLY A 293 -15.25 -0.40 -19.23
C GLY A 293 -15.15 -1.75 -19.92
N ARG A 294 -14.79 -1.73 -21.20
CA ARG A 294 -14.55 -2.95 -22.00
C ARG A 294 -13.31 -2.74 -22.85
N PRO A 295 -12.19 -3.38 -22.50
CA PRO A 295 -10.97 -3.32 -23.31
C PRO A 295 -11.25 -3.79 -24.74
N ARG A 296 -10.60 -3.14 -25.71
CA ARG A 296 -10.58 -3.64 -27.08
C ARG A 296 -9.68 -4.86 -27.16
N GLN A 297 -10.09 -5.83 -27.92
CA GLN A 297 -9.35 -7.09 -28.11
C GLN A 297 -8.95 -7.24 -29.57
N LEU A 298 -7.74 -7.72 -29.78
CA LEU A 298 -7.29 -8.20 -31.08
C LEU A 298 -7.13 -9.72 -30.96
N TYR A 299 -7.93 -10.45 -31.74
CA TYR A 299 -7.80 -11.90 -31.81
C TYR A 299 -6.57 -12.28 -32.60
N THR A 300 -5.64 -13.02 -32.00
CA THR A 300 -4.38 -13.47 -32.62
C THR A 300 -4.34 -14.98 -32.84
N GLY A 301 -5.41 -15.70 -32.52
CA GLY A 301 -5.51 -17.15 -32.72
C GLY A 301 -5.88 -17.52 -34.15
N GLN A 302 -6.03 -18.82 -34.40
CA GLN A 302 -6.50 -19.34 -35.67
C GLN A 302 -7.95 -18.94 -35.93
N LEU A 303 -8.23 -18.39 -37.12
CA LEU A 303 -9.59 -17.98 -37.51
C LEU A 303 -10.54 -19.18 -37.64
N GLN A 304 -10.04 -20.28 -38.18
CA GLN A 304 -10.76 -21.53 -38.34
C GLN A 304 -9.83 -22.71 -38.08
N ARG A 305 -10.32 -23.73 -37.43
CA ARG A 305 -9.62 -25.00 -37.21
C ARG A 305 -10.64 -26.13 -37.11
N GLU A 306 -10.22 -27.32 -37.55
CA GLU A 306 -11.01 -28.53 -37.38
C GLU A 306 -11.10 -28.94 -35.91
N TYR A 307 -12.21 -29.52 -35.53
CA TYR A 307 -12.40 -30.10 -34.21
C TYR A 307 -11.65 -31.42 -34.12
N SER A 308 -10.65 -31.49 -33.26
CA SER A 308 -9.95 -32.74 -32.97
C SER A 308 -10.68 -33.52 -31.88
N PRO A 309 -11.01 -34.79 -32.09
CA PRO A 309 -11.57 -35.67 -31.08
C PRO A 309 -10.67 -35.73 -29.82
N LEU A 310 -11.27 -35.95 -28.64
CA LEU A 310 -10.54 -35.93 -27.36
C LEU A 310 -9.35 -36.91 -27.33
N LYS A 311 -9.44 -38.02 -28.05
CA LYS A 311 -8.36 -39.05 -28.17
C LYS A 311 -7.18 -38.63 -29.05
N GLU A 312 -7.31 -37.53 -29.77
CA GLU A 312 -6.31 -37.02 -30.76
C GLU A 312 -5.74 -35.66 -30.34
N ARG A 313 -6.08 -35.19 -29.11
CA ARG A 313 -5.60 -33.92 -28.56
C ARG A 313 -4.34 -34.06 -27.73
#